data_abe5a67d2165b97e4af19dd8b44ceb57
#
_entry.id   abe5a67d2165b97e4af19dd8b44ceb57
#
_cell.length_a   1.000
_cell.length_b   1.000
_cell.length_c   1.000
_cell.angle_alpha   90.00
_cell.angle_beta   90.00
_cell.angle_gamma   90.00
#
_symmetry.space_group_name_H-M   'P 1'
#
loop_
_entity.id
_entity.type
_entity.pdbx_description
1 polymer ?
#
loop_
_entity_poly.entity_id
_entity_poly.type
_entity_poly.pdbx_seq_one_letter_code
_entity_poly.pdbx_strand_id
1 'polypeptide(L)'
;MKIAVTADVHLTTRKDNPERFNALANILSSLADLGIHHLIIAGDLFNKDISNYSQFDELCEQHDKVMVHLIPGNHDPSVEACRFTADNVRAYDEPTRVDLDCTFLFVPYQLGTSMGEVIATEVENLEPGKWILVGHGDYCRGIRQAGSDEPGTYMPLFRSDIDRYKPRDVLLGHIHIHSTDGKVHYPGSPCGLDIGEVGRRNFLIYDTENSAISTHPVNTDVLFFQESFMIIPGNDELSWLKQEIDQRIESWELDESELGRVRLRVRAHGFCNDKQAIADLLKESFGDFAHYKDASPDVSDLSVNNNNELGFIAKRVEEEIANMDWGSCPLEDRAGHDEIMDQALQVIYGGGGS
;
A
#
# COMPACT_ATOMS: atom_id res chain seq x y z
N MET A 1 -19.18 10.90 15.89
CA MET A 1 -19.57 10.71 14.45
C MET A 1 -18.54 9.83 13.76
N LYS A 2 -18.94 9.05 12.71
CA LYS A 2 -18.02 8.28 11.89
C LYS A 2 -17.70 9.02 10.59
N ILE A 3 -16.42 9.04 10.21
CA ILE A 3 -15.89 9.67 9.00
C ILE A 3 -15.04 8.63 8.25
N ALA A 4 -15.24 8.51 6.95
CA ALA A 4 -14.39 7.66 6.12
C ALA A 4 -13.13 8.43 5.67
N VAL A 5 -12.02 7.71 5.54
CA VAL A 5 -10.74 8.30 5.12
C VAL A 5 -10.08 7.40 4.08
N THR A 6 -9.71 7.98 2.95
CA THR A 6 -8.88 7.37 1.90
C THR A 6 -7.83 8.38 1.44
N ALA A 7 -6.90 7.97 0.61
CA ALA A 7 -5.89 8.81 -0.02
C ALA A 7 -5.40 8.14 -1.30
N ASP A 8 -4.54 8.80 -2.05
CA ASP A 8 -3.75 8.19 -3.13
C ASP A 8 -4.65 7.47 -4.17
N VAL A 9 -5.72 8.16 -4.61
CA VAL A 9 -6.69 7.61 -5.58
C VAL A 9 -6.11 7.62 -7.00
N HIS A 10 -5.27 8.61 -7.31
CA HIS A 10 -4.56 8.78 -8.58
C HIS A 10 -5.45 8.66 -9.82
N LEU A 11 -6.60 9.33 -9.81
CA LEU A 11 -7.51 9.34 -10.95
C LEU A 11 -6.80 9.86 -12.21
N THR A 12 -7.06 9.19 -13.31
CA THR A 12 -6.66 9.61 -14.66
C THR A 12 -7.91 9.92 -15.48
N THR A 13 -8.11 9.24 -16.60
CA THR A 13 -9.39 9.23 -17.30
C THR A 13 -10.13 7.93 -17.00
N ARG A 14 -11.45 7.97 -16.96
CA ARG A 14 -12.29 6.77 -16.75
C ARG A 14 -12.07 5.72 -17.86
N LYS A 15 -11.55 6.14 -19.01
CA LYS A 15 -11.22 5.25 -20.13
C LYS A 15 -9.91 4.50 -19.90
N ASP A 16 -8.90 5.17 -19.34
CA ASP A 16 -7.54 4.61 -19.20
C ASP A 16 -7.40 3.75 -17.94
N ASN A 17 -8.01 4.19 -16.84
CA ASN A 17 -7.98 3.49 -15.55
C ASN A 17 -9.38 3.47 -14.91
N PRO A 18 -10.34 2.74 -15.47
CA PRO A 18 -11.70 2.66 -14.92
C PRO A 18 -11.73 2.09 -13.50
N GLU A 19 -10.80 1.18 -13.16
CA GLU A 19 -10.68 0.53 -11.86
C GLU A 19 -10.51 1.52 -10.71
N ARG A 20 -9.83 2.64 -10.92
CA ARG A 20 -9.63 3.69 -9.90
C ARG A 20 -10.92 4.44 -9.61
N PHE A 21 -11.68 4.78 -10.65
CA PHE A 21 -13.01 5.38 -10.51
C PHE A 21 -14.00 4.41 -9.86
N ASN A 22 -13.96 3.13 -10.23
CA ASN A 22 -14.82 2.10 -9.67
C ASN A 22 -14.52 1.86 -8.18
N ALA A 23 -13.25 1.89 -7.78
CA ALA A 23 -12.85 1.79 -6.38
C ALA A 23 -13.41 2.96 -5.55
N LEU A 24 -13.27 4.20 -6.04
CA LEU A 24 -13.84 5.38 -5.36
C LEU A 24 -15.37 5.33 -5.32
N ALA A 25 -16.03 4.92 -6.42
CA ALA A 25 -17.47 4.72 -6.48
C ALA A 25 -17.94 3.65 -5.47
N ASN A 26 -17.16 2.56 -5.32
CA ASN A 26 -17.43 1.53 -4.33
C ASN A 26 -17.36 2.08 -2.89
N ILE A 27 -16.35 2.90 -2.58
CA ILE A 27 -16.29 3.58 -1.27
C ILE A 27 -17.55 4.41 -1.06
N LEU A 28 -17.87 5.33 -1.97
CA LEU A 28 -19.01 6.24 -1.84
C LEU A 28 -20.34 5.48 -1.67
N SER A 29 -20.53 4.38 -2.40
CA SER A 29 -21.70 3.51 -2.26
C SER A 29 -21.74 2.83 -0.90
N SER A 30 -20.61 2.29 -0.44
CA SER A 30 -20.51 1.64 0.89
C SER A 30 -20.82 2.60 2.02
N LEU A 31 -20.43 3.89 1.89
CA LEU A 31 -20.73 4.92 2.90
C LEU A 31 -22.23 5.17 3.05
N ALA A 32 -22.97 5.14 1.94
CA ALA A 32 -24.44 5.26 1.99
C ALA A 32 -25.08 4.13 2.79
N ASP A 33 -24.61 2.89 2.59
CA ASP A 33 -25.09 1.70 3.31
C ASP A 33 -24.73 1.72 4.80
N LEU A 34 -23.53 2.27 5.11
CA LEU A 34 -23.04 2.42 6.48
C LEU A 34 -23.62 3.63 7.22
N GLY A 35 -24.37 4.51 6.54
CA GLY A 35 -24.88 5.76 7.12
C GLY A 35 -23.78 6.75 7.47
N ILE A 36 -22.66 6.74 6.73
CA ILE A 36 -21.53 7.66 6.87
C ILE A 36 -21.67 8.75 5.82
N HIS A 37 -21.63 10.01 6.24
CA HIS A 37 -21.90 11.15 5.38
C HIS A 37 -20.68 12.02 5.05
N HIS A 38 -19.50 11.64 5.53
CA HIS A 38 -18.26 12.36 5.27
C HIS A 38 -17.15 11.42 4.81
N LEU A 39 -16.48 11.77 3.70
CA LEU A 39 -15.28 11.14 3.19
C LEU A 39 -14.15 12.16 3.16
N ILE A 40 -13.01 11.82 3.72
CA ILE A 40 -11.76 12.55 3.60
C ILE A 40 -10.88 11.85 2.56
N ILE A 41 -10.36 12.61 1.58
CA ILE A 41 -9.31 12.18 0.65
C ILE A 41 -8.05 12.95 1.01
N ALA A 42 -7.11 12.27 1.64
CA ALA A 42 -5.89 12.87 2.19
C ALA A 42 -4.78 13.01 1.15
N GLY A 43 -5.08 13.68 0.02
CA GLY A 43 -4.15 13.98 -1.07
C GLY A 43 -4.12 12.96 -2.20
N ASP A 44 -3.45 13.33 -3.29
CA ASP A 44 -3.27 12.55 -4.50
C ASP A 44 -4.58 12.00 -5.08
N LEU A 45 -5.57 12.91 -5.22
CA LEU A 45 -6.82 12.58 -5.91
C LEU A 45 -6.55 12.28 -7.38
N PHE A 46 -5.74 13.11 -8.04
CA PHE A 46 -5.39 12.96 -9.46
C PHE A 46 -3.95 12.46 -9.64
N ASN A 47 -3.71 11.77 -10.75
CA ASN A 47 -2.36 11.42 -11.15
C ASN A 47 -1.70 12.59 -11.88
N LYS A 48 -0.37 12.64 -11.89
CA LYS A 48 0.46 13.71 -12.54
C LYS A 48 -0.14 14.16 -13.87
N ASP A 49 -0.25 15.49 -14.05
CA ASP A 49 -0.67 16.16 -15.29
C ASP A 49 -2.09 15.84 -15.80
N ILE A 50 -2.89 15.05 -15.06
CA ILE A 50 -4.24 14.66 -15.46
C ILE A 50 -5.21 15.03 -14.34
N SER A 51 -5.76 16.24 -14.41
CA SER A 51 -6.81 16.70 -13.48
C SER A 51 -8.17 16.61 -14.14
N ASN A 52 -8.89 15.53 -13.89
CA ASN A 52 -10.19 15.26 -14.49
C ASN A 52 -11.35 15.64 -13.56
N TYR A 53 -11.44 16.93 -13.25
CA TYR A 53 -12.43 17.48 -12.33
C TYR A 53 -13.87 17.08 -12.68
N SER A 54 -14.25 17.20 -13.97
CA SER A 54 -15.63 16.92 -14.38
C SER A 54 -16.08 15.49 -14.15
N GLN A 55 -15.20 14.50 -14.36
CA GLN A 55 -15.55 13.11 -14.11
C GLN A 55 -15.58 12.77 -12.60
N PHE A 56 -14.79 13.47 -11.80
CA PHE A 56 -14.84 13.37 -10.35
C PHE A 56 -16.11 14.03 -9.79
N ASP A 57 -16.43 15.25 -10.23
CA ASP A 57 -17.66 15.97 -9.85
C ASP A 57 -18.91 15.14 -10.18
N GLU A 58 -18.99 14.61 -11.41
CA GLU A 58 -20.07 13.71 -11.82
C GLU A 58 -20.23 12.49 -10.91
N LEU A 59 -19.10 11.91 -10.48
CA LEU A 59 -19.12 10.80 -9.53
C LEU A 59 -19.62 11.23 -8.15
N CYS A 60 -19.19 12.39 -7.64
CA CYS A 60 -19.63 12.91 -6.36
C CYS A 60 -21.12 13.29 -6.37
N GLU A 61 -21.62 13.90 -7.45
CA GLU A 61 -23.03 14.26 -7.62
C GLU A 61 -23.96 13.03 -7.59
N GLN A 62 -23.49 11.87 -8.10
CA GLN A 62 -24.24 10.61 -8.00
C GLN A 62 -24.35 10.09 -6.56
N HIS A 63 -23.52 10.63 -5.65
CA HIS A 63 -23.47 10.29 -4.23
C HIS A 63 -23.66 11.52 -3.34
N ASP A 64 -24.63 12.34 -3.64
CA ASP A 64 -24.91 13.68 -3.06
C ASP A 64 -25.08 13.71 -1.55
N LYS A 65 -25.33 12.56 -0.91
CA LYS A 65 -25.46 12.40 0.55
C LYS A 65 -24.12 12.33 1.28
N VAL A 66 -23.03 12.18 0.55
CA VAL A 66 -21.68 12.10 1.09
C VAL A 66 -20.94 13.39 0.78
N MET A 67 -20.56 14.14 1.80
CA MET A 67 -19.68 15.31 1.67
C MET A 67 -18.24 14.83 1.55
N VAL A 68 -17.56 15.16 0.46
CA VAL A 68 -16.18 14.82 0.21
C VAL A 68 -15.28 15.99 0.57
N HIS A 69 -14.33 15.76 1.47
CA HIS A 69 -13.31 16.72 1.91
C HIS A 69 -11.98 16.27 1.34
N LEU A 70 -11.27 17.11 0.62
CA LEU A 70 -9.99 16.72 0.03
C LEU A 70 -8.93 17.81 0.15
N ILE A 71 -7.67 17.37 0.17
CA ILE A 71 -6.48 18.22 0.04
C ILE A 71 -5.68 17.79 -1.19
N PRO A 72 -4.90 18.68 -1.83
CA PRO A 72 -3.88 18.30 -2.80
C PRO A 72 -2.77 17.45 -2.18
N GLY A 73 -2.20 16.53 -2.98
CA GLY A 73 -1.00 15.77 -2.66
C GLY A 73 0.21 16.14 -3.54
N ASN A 74 1.27 15.34 -3.53
CA ASN A 74 2.46 15.64 -4.31
C ASN A 74 2.31 15.34 -5.81
N HIS A 75 1.35 14.50 -6.21
CA HIS A 75 1.03 14.26 -7.62
C HIS A 75 0.08 15.30 -8.21
N ASP A 76 -0.70 15.97 -7.39
CA ASP A 76 -1.66 16.96 -7.82
C ASP A 76 -1.58 18.28 -7.05
N PRO A 77 -0.37 18.84 -6.81
CA PRO A 77 -0.18 20.02 -5.95
C PRO A 77 -0.83 21.29 -6.51
N SER A 78 -1.24 21.29 -7.77
CA SER A 78 -1.92 22.39 -8.45
C SER A 78 -3.45 22.28 -8.43
N VAL A 79 -4.01 21.37 -7.64
CA VAL A 79 -5.46 21.28 -7.44
C VAL A 79 -5.96 22.56 -6.77
N GLU A 80 -6.95 23.20 -7.41
CA GLU A 80 -7.56 24.45 -6.95
C GLU A 80 -9.02 24.20 -6.53
N ALA A 81 -9.39 24.66 -5.34
CA ALA A 81 -10.73 24.47 -4.79
C ALA A 81 -11.84 24.99 -5.71
N CYS A 82 -11.61 26.11 -6.41
CA CYS A 82 -12.57 26.74 -7.30
C CYS A 82 -12.90 25.94 -8.58
N ARG A 83 -12.17 24.87 -8.88
CA ARG A 83 -12.40 24.05 -10.07
C ARG A 83 -13.43 22.94 -9.85
N PHE A 84 -13.74 22.61 -8.61
CA PHE A 84 -14.80 21.66 -8.29
C PHE A 84 -16.17 22.36 -8.36
N THR A 85 -17.11 21.71 -9.01
CA THR A 85 -18.46 22.25 -9.25
C THR A 85 -19.55 21.49 -8.49
N ALA A 86 -19.26 20.28 -8.02
CA ALA A 86 -20.20 19.48 -7.24
C ALA A 86 -20.45 20.09 -5.86
N ASP A 87 -21.72 20.27 -5.48
CA ASP A 87 -22.14 20.89 -4.21
C ASP A 87 -21.67 20.13 -2.97
N ASN A 88 -21.38 18.84 -3.11
CA ASN A 88 -20.92 17.95 -2.04
C ASN A 88 -19.39 17.75 -2.04
N VAL A 89 -18.61 18.61 -2.68
CA VAL A 89 -17.14 18.59 -2.67
C VAL A 89 -16.61 19.84 -1.97
N ARG A 90 -15.63 19.64 -1.10
CA ARG A 90 -14.88 20.70 -0.41
C ARG A 90 -13.39 20.40 -0.54
N ALA A 91 -12.70 21.11 -1.40
CA ALA A 91 -11.25 21.06 -1.53
C ALA A 91 -10.60 22.16 -0.69
N TYR A 92 -9.50 21.83 -0.05
CA TYR A 92 -8.73 22.74 0.79
C TYR A 92 -7.32 22.85 0.20
N ASP A 93 -7.10 23.86 -0.64
CA ASP A 93 -5.81 24.16 -1.28
C ASP A 93 -4.92 25.09 -0.43
N GLU A 94 -5.43 25.55 0.71
CA GLU A 94 -4.69 26.22 1.77
C GLU A 94 -4.98 25.57 3.13
N PRO A 95 -4.06 25.71 4.13
CA PRO A 95 -4.29 25.18 5.48
C PRO A 95 -5.62 25.68 6.05
N THR A 96 -6.52 24.76 6.36
CA THR A 96 -7.91 25.10 6.69
C THR A 96 -8.39 24.29 7.90
N ARG A 97 -9.05 25.00 8.84
CA ARG A 97 -9.73 24.36 9.98
C ARG A 97 -11.18 24.10 9.63
N VAL A 98 -11.63 22.90 9.92
CA VAL A 98 -13.00 22.46 9.69
C VAL A 98 -13.52 21.74 10.92
N ASP A 99 -14.69 22.12 11.41
CA ASP A 99 -15.34 21.46 12.51
C ASP A 99 -16.33 20.41 11.98
N LEU A 100 -15.95 19.13 12.14
CA LEU A 100 -16.75 17.96 11.81
C LEU A 100 -16.96 17.12 13.10
N ASP A 101 -17.81 17.61 14.01
CA ASP A 101 -17.99 17.05 15.37
C ASP A 101 -16.75 17.20 16.31
N CYS A 102 -15.58 17.34 15.73
CA CYS A 102 -14.34 17.80 16.35
C CYS A 102 -13.55 18.60 15.31
N THR A 103 -12.52 19.33 15.76
CA THR A 103 -11.73 20.18 14.88
C THR A 103 -10.73 19.37 14.07
N PHE A 104 -10.80 19.48 12.75
CA PHE A 104 -9.81 18.99 11.80
C PHE A 104 -8.96 20.15 11.28
N LEU A 105 -7.66 19.97 11.19
CA LEU A 105 -6.75 20.84 10.45
C LEU A 105 -6.33 20.14 9.16
N PHE A 106 -6.81 20.60 8.03
CA PHE A 106 -6.43 20.14 6.70
C PHE A 106 -5.19 20.90 6.25
N VAL A 107 -4.13 20.17 5.95
CA VAL A 107 -2.83 20.71 5.53
C VAL A 107 -2.49 20.12 4.16
N PRO A 108 -2.75 20.88 3.07
CA PRO A 108 -2.41 20.44 1.72
C PRO A 108 -0.90 20.32 1.54
N TYR A 109 -0.49 19.47 0.60
CA TYR A 109 0.91 19.30 0.25
C TYR A 109 1.52 20.62 -0.25
N GLN A 110 2.69 20.94 0.26
CA GLN A 110 3.49 22.10 -0.15
C GLN A 110 4.94 21.71 -0.38
N LEU A 111 5.44 21.95 -1.58
CA LEU A 111 6.81 21.63 -1.92
C LEU A 111 7.80 22.48 -1.10
N GLY A 112 8.82 21.81 -0.53
CA GLY A 112 9.95 22.47 0.13
C GLY A 112 9.68 22.95 1.55
N THR A 113 8.54 22.54 2.16
CA THR A 113 8.23 22.82 3.57
C THR A 113 7.90 21.53 4.34
N SER A 114 7.85 21.58 5.65
CA SER A 114 7.40 20.48 6.50
C SER A 114 5.99 20.74 7.03
N MET A 115 5.25 19.65 7.37
CA MET A 115 3.93 19.82 8.01
C MET A 115 4.05 20.56 9.35
N GLY A 116 5.15 20.34 10.10
CA GLY A 116 5.40 21.04 11.35
C GLY A 116 5.50 22.56 11.21
N GLU A 117 6.11 23.04 10.12
CA GLU A 117 6.18 24.49 9.82
C GLU A 117 4.79 25.07 9.53
N VAL A 118 3.95 24.36 8.76
CA VAL A 118 2.57 24.80 8.49
C VAL A 118 1.72 24.74 9.76
N ILE A 119 1.80 23.68 10.54
CA ILE A 119 1.07 23.57 11.82
C ILE A 119 1.44 24.74 12.74
N ALA A 120 2.73 25.15 12.76
CA ALA A 120 3.19 26.25 13.62
C ALA A 120 2.44 27.56 13.34
N THR A 121 2.00 27.81 12.11
CA THR A 121 1.25 29.02 11.74
C THR A 121 -0.23 28.93 12.11
N GLU A 122 -0.76 27.71 12.27
CA GLU A 122 -2.19 27.46 12.45
C GLU A 122 -2.58 27.08 13.88
N VAL A 123 -1.61 26.72 14.71
CA VAL A 123 -1.86 26.08 16.01
C VAL A 123 -2.41 27.00 17.09
N GLU A 124 -2.32 28.32 16.94
CA GLU A 124 -2.60 29.30 18.00
C GLU A 124 -3.98 29.14 18.67
N ASN A 125 -4.96 28.58 17.94
CA ASN A 125 -6.32 28.36 18.44
C ASN A 125 -6.72 26.88 18.48
N LEU A 126 -5.75 25.95 18.46
CA LEU A 126 -5.99 24.52 18.55
C LEU A 126 -5.70 24.03 19.98
N GLU A 127 -6.70 23.43 20.62
CA GLU A 127 -6.52 22.84 21.93
C GLU A 127 -5.73 21.52 21.86
N PRO A 128 -4.60 21.40 22.57
CA PRO A 128 -3.81 20.15 22.58
C PRO A 128 -4.68 18.92 22.88
N GLY A 129 -4.55 17.87 22.06
CA GLY A 129 -5.27 16.62 22.20
C GLY A 129 -6.74 16.63 21.75
N LYS A 130 -7.23 17.73 21.18
CA LYS A 130 -8.64 17.83 20.75
C LYS A 130 -8.84 18.05 19.24
N TRP A 131 -7.78 18.10 18.47
CA TRP A 131 -7.84 18.32 17.03
C TRP A 131 -7.15 17.20 16.27
N ILE A 132 -7.53 17.01 15.02
CA ILE A 132 -7.03 15.95 14.13
C ILE A 132 -6.29 16.62 12.97
N LEU A 133 -5.10 16.12 12.65
CA LEU A 133 -4.38 16.53 11.45
C LEU A 133 -4.81 15.67 10.27
N VAL A 134 -5.11 16.31 9.15
CA VAL A 134 -5.19 15.67 7.84
C VAL A 134 -4.10 16.25 6.97
N GLY A 135 -3.21 15.42 6.44
CA GLY A 135 -2.07 15.87 5.65
C GLY A 135 -1.67 14.87 4.58
N HIS A 136 -0.66 15.22 3.78
CA HIS A 136 -0.11 14.36 2.76
C HIS A 136 1.41 14.44 2.75
N GLY A 137 2.10 13.32 3.04
CA GLY A 137 3.55 13.25 3.09
C GLY A 137 4.10 12.21 4.08
N ASP A 138 5.39 12.29 4.33
CA ASP A 138 6.14 11.30 5.13
C ASP A 138 6.04 11.56 6.63
N TYR A 139 5.73 10.53 7.40
CA TYR A 139 5.95 10.55 8.85
C TYR A 139 7.36 10.08 9.20
N CYS A 140 8.12 10.96 9.85
CA CYS A 140 9.53 10.71 10.18
C CYS A 140 9.72 10.51 11.70
N ARG A 141 10.11 9.30 12.12
CA ARG A 141 10.44 8.99 13.51
C ARG A 141 11.83 9.48 13.96
N GLY A 142 12.59 10.12 13.06
CA GLY A 142 13.97 10.58 13.29
C GLY A 142 15.01 9.91 12.39
N ILE A 143 14.70 8.76 11.80
CA ILE A 143 15.46 8.10 10.72
C ILE A 143 14.47 7.82 9.59
N ARG A 144 14.87 8.09 8.36
CA ARG A 144 14.07 7.92 7.16
C ARG A 144 13.61 6.47 7.04
N GLN A 145 12.31 6.21 7.13
CA GLN A 145 11.74 4.94 6.67
C GLN A 145 11.61 5.02 5.15
N ALA A 146 12.35 4.17 4.47
CA ALA A 146 12.14 3.94 3.03
C ALA A 146 10.83 3.15 2.88
N GLY A 147 9.76 3.84 2.54
CA GLY A 147 8.42 3.25 2.42
C GLY A 147 7.61 3.81 1.25
N SER A 148 8.13 4.83 0.55
CA SER A 148 7.59 5.28 -0.73
C SER A 148 8.48 4.76 -1.86
N ASP A 149 7.90 4.25 -2.92
CA ASP A 149 8.60 3.88 -4.16
C ASP A 149 9.24 5.11 -4.84
N GLU A 150 9.00 6.31 -4.32
CA GLU A 150 9.54 7.56 -4.81
C GLU A 150 10.80 8.00 -4.04
N PRO A 151 11.89 8.37 -4.73
CA PRO A 151 13.09 8.88 -4.11
C PRO A 151 12.89 10.31 -3.62
N GLY A 152 12.90 10.52 -2.33
CA GLY A 152 12.77 11.86 -1.73
C GLY A 152 12.17 11.78 -0.33
N THR A 153 11.96 12.94 0.27
CA THR A 153 11.14 13.12 1.48
C THR A 153 10.11 14.18 1.14
N TYR A 154 8.84 13.81 1.27
CA TYR A 154 7.74 14.63 0.85
C TYR A 154 7.03 15.23 2.07
N MET A 155 7.11 16.57 2.23
CA MET A 155 6.44 17.36 3.27
C MET A 155 6.44 16.65 4.64
N PRO A 156 7.63 16.42 5.26
CA PRO A 156 7.76 15.55 6.42
C PRO A 156 6.99 16.07 7.64
N LEU A 157 6.36 15.15 8.36
CA LEU A 157 5.86 15.34 9.72
C LEU A 157 6.80 14.61 10.68
N PHE A 158 7.48 15.33 11.55
CA PHE A 158 8.37 14.72 12.51
C PHE A 158 7.63 14.33 13.80
N ARG A 159 8.10 13.29 14.47
CA ARG A 159 7.59 12.90 15.79
C ARG A 159 7.63 14.06 16.79
N SER A 160 8.67 14.89 16.74
CA SER A 160 8.79 16.09 17.55
C SER A 160 7.66 17.09 17.33
N ASP A 161 7.09 17.18 16.14
CA ASP A 161 5.96 18.05 15.83
C ASP A 161 4.70 17.52 16.49
N ILE A 162 4.47 16.20 16.45
CA ILE A 162 3.35 15.56 17.15
C ILE A 162 3.46 15.77 18.66
N ASP A 163 4.65 15.61 19.24
CA ASP A 163 4.89 15.81 20.67
C ASP A 163 4.71 17.27 21.08
N ARG A 164 5.06 18.22 20.21
CA ARG A 164 4.96 19.66 20.44
C ARG A 164 3.52 20.18 20.30
N TYR A 165 2.85 19.86 19.19
CA TYR A 165 1.55 20.44 18.86
C TYR A 165 0.37 19.58 19.34
N LYS A 166 0.63 18.33 19.68
CA LYS A 166 -0.31 17.38 20.32
C LYS A 166 -1.63 17.25 19.60
N PRO A 167 -1.65 16.90 18.28
CA PRO A 167 -2.88 16.44 17.68
C PRO A 167 -3.41 15.22 18.43
N ARG A 168 -4.73 15.02 18.41
CA ARG A 168 -5.36 13.81 18.95
C ARG A 168 -4.97 12.61 18.10
N ASP A 169 -5.16 12.73 16.79
CA ASP A 169 -4.80 11.74 15.77
C ASP A 169 -4.31 12.44 14.51
N VAL A 170 -3.64 11.70 13.62
CA VAL A 170 -3.04 12.16 12.37
C VAL A 170 -3.43 11.22 11.24
N LEU A 171 -4.07 11.74 10.20
CA LEU A 171 -4.53 11.01 9.03
C LEU A 171 -3.71 11.50 7.82
N LEU A 172 -2.87 10.64 7.26
CA LEU A 172 -1.94 11.00 6.19
C LEU A 172 -2.19 10.19 4.91
N GLY A 173 -2.05 10.81 3.75
CA GLY A 173 -1.81 10.17 2.47
C GLY A 173 -0.33 10.15 2.11
N HIS A 174 0.01 9.64 0.92
CA HIS A 174 1.33 9.44 0.34
C HIS A 174 1.84 8.00 0.40
N ILE A 175 1.54 7.27 1.44
CA ILE A 175 1.94 5.86 1.55
C ILE A 175 0.76 4.99 1.09
N HIS A 176 0.95 4.29 -0.02
CA HIS A 176 -0.11 3.51 -0.67
C HIS A 176 -0.50 2.24 0.09
N ILE A 177 0.30 1.82 1.07
CA ILE A 177 0.01 0.67 1.92
C ILE A 177 -0.58 1.15 3.23
N HIS A 178 -1.71 0.54 3.64
CA HIS A 178 -2.30 0.82 4.94
C HIS A 178 -1.31 0.57 6.08
N SER A 179 -1.13 1.57 6.94
CA SER A 179 -0.30 1.42 8.13
C SER A 179 -0.75 2.32 9.27
N THR A 180 -0.42 1.89 10.49
CA THR A 180 -0.69 2.67 11.72
C THR A 180 0.55 2.66 12.59
N ASP A 181 0.95 3.85 13.04
CA ASP A 181 2.03 4.05 13.98
C ASP A 181 1.63 5.01 15.10
N GLY A 182 1.20 4.44 16.22
CA GLY A 182 0.66 5.19 17.34
C GLY A 182 -0.58 5.99 16.92
N LYS A 183 -0.42 7.30 16.77
CA LYS A 183 -1.49 8.22 16.36
C LYS A 183 -1.51 8.54 14.88
N VAL A 184 -0.55 8.04 14.11
CA VAL A 184 -0.42 8.32 12.68
C VAL A 184 -0.99 7.15 11.89
N HIS A 185 -1.90 7.46 10.96
CA HIS A 185 -2.65 6.48 10.20
C HIS A 185 -2.61 6.83 8.72
N TYR A 186 -2.13 5.88 7.91
CA TYR A 186 -2.19 5.92 6.45
C TYR A 186 -3.30 4.99 5.98
N PRO A 187 -4.32 5.46 5.28
CA PRO A 187 -5.36 4.59 4.72
C PRO A 187 -4.83 3.66 3.63
N GLY A 188 -3.80 4.09 2.92
CA GLY A 188 -3.36 3.50 1.68
C GLY A 188 -4.21 3.90 0.48
N SER A 189 -3.81 3.49 -0.73
CA SER A 189 -4.59 3.69 -1.94
C SER A 189 -5.80 2.75 -1.97
N PRO A 190 -6.98 3.20 -2.44
CA PRO A 190 -8.20 2.39 -2.49
C PRO A 190 -8.22 1.37 -3.63
N CYS A 191 -7.31 1.50 -4.60
CA CYS A 191 -7.10 0.60 -5.71
C CYS A 191 -5.59 0.37 -5.85
N GLY A 192 -5.15 -0.87 -6.10
CA GLY A 192 -3.74 -1.11 -6.39
C GLY A 192 -3.33 -0.37 -7.67
N LEU A 193 -2.25 0.39 -7.61
CA LEU A 193 -1.72 1.18 -8.71
C LEU A 193 -0.61 0.43 -9.45
N ASP A 194 0.13 -0.41 -8.75
CA ASP A 194 1.23 -1.23 -9.25
C ASP A 194 1.23 -2.63 -8.61
N ILE A 195 2.02 -3.53 -9.19
CA ILE A 195 2.15 -4.93 -8.75
C ILE A 195 2.72 -5.06 -7.33
N GLY A 196 3.44 -4.06 -6.83
CA GLY A 196 3.95 -4.02 -5.46
C GLY A 196 2.85 -3.80 -4.41
N GLU A 197 1.68 -3.30 -4.82
CA GLU A 197 0.55 -3.03 -3.93
C GLU A 197 -0.38 -4.24 -3.82
N VAL A 198 0.10 -5.29 -3.19
CA VAL A 198 -0.52 -6.61 -3.15
C VAL A 198 -1.78 -6.69 -2.28
N GLY A 199 -2.68 -7.62 -2.63
CA GLY A 199 -3.83 -8.00 -1.82
C GLY A 199 -5.02 -7.04 -1.88
N ARG A 200 -5.96 -7.23 -0.94
CA ARG A 200 -7.16 -6.41 -0.83
C ARG A 200 -6.84 -5.01 -0.36
N ARG A 201 -7.54 -4.04 -0.92
CA ARG A 201 -7.42 -2.63 -0.57
C ARG A 201 -8.52 -2.23 0.41
N ASN A 202 -8.27 -1.19 1.19
CA ASN A 202 -9.17 -0.74 2.25
C ASN A 202 -9.27 0.78 2.26
N PHE A 203 -10.31 1.29 2.90
CA PHE A 203 -10.37 2.65 3.44
C PHE A 203 -10.55 2.59 4.95
N LEU A 204 -10.28 3.70 5.64
CA LEU A 204 -10.45 3.78 7.09
C LEU A 204 -11.83 4.34 7.43
N ILE A 205 -12.38 3.90 8.56
CA ILE A 205 -13.48 4.53 9.25
C ILE A 205 -12.95 5.03 10.59
N TYR A 206 -12.93 6.34 10.76
CA TYR A 206 -12.52 7.04 11.98
C TYR A 206 -13.74 7.44 12.78
N ASP A 207 -13.79 7.08 14.07
CA ASP A 207 -14.84 7.48 15.00
C ASP A 207 -14.36 8.65 15.86
N THR A 208 -14.98 9.82 15.66
CA THR A 208 -14.64 11.07 16.34
C THR A 208 -14.89 11.04 17.84
N GLU A 209 -15.76 10.15 18.34
CA GLU A 209 -16.13 10.10 19.76
C GLU A 209 -15.02 9.45 20.61
N ASN A 210 -14.41 8.37 20.10
CA ASN A 210 -13.50 7.53 20.86
C ASN A 210 -12.13 7.31 20.20
N SER A 211 -11.87 7.96 19.06
CA SER A 211 -10.66 7.79 18.23
C SER A 211 -10.46 6.35 17.72
N ALA A 212 -11.51 5.55 17.66
CA ALA A 212 -11.40 4.22 17.11
C ALA A 212 -11.23 4.29 15.59
N ILE A 213 -10.29 3.50 15.07
CA ILE A 213 -10.07 3.32 13.64
C ILE A 213 -10.34 1.87 13.29
N SER A 214 -11.07 1.67 12.21
CA SER A 214 -11.29 0.37 11.61
C SER A 214 -11.07 0.45 10.11
N THR A 215 -10.58 -0.64 9.52
CA THR A 215 -10.47 -0.80 8.07
C THR A 215 -11.80 -1.33 7.52
N HIS A 216 -12.14 -0.87 6.32
CA HIS A 216 -13.26 -1.39 5.55
C HIS A 216 -12.77 -1.76 4.14
N PRO A 217 -13.03 -2.97 3.63
CA PRO A 217 -12.55 -3.41 2.34
C PRO A 217 -13.17 -2.61 1.20
N VAL A 218 -12.36 -2.34 0.16
CA VAL A 218 -12.82 -1.80 -1.11
C VAL A 218 -12.99 -2.95 -2.10
N ASN A 219 -14.14 -3.02 -2.74
CA ASN A 219 -14.37 -3.98 -3.80
C ASN A 219 -13.75 -3.46 -5.10
N THR A 220 -12.52 -3.86 -5.38
CA THR A 220 -11.73 -3.41 -6.52
C THR A 220 -11.86 -4.35 -7.72
N ASP A 221 -11.68 -3.83 -8.93
CA ASP A 221 -11.69 -4.62 -10.17
C ASP A 221 -10.39 -5.42 -10.37
N VAL A 222 -9.33 -5.05 -9.65
CA VAL A 222 -7.99 -5.64 -9.77
C VAL A 222 -7.45 -5.95 -8.38
N LEU A 223 -6.86 -7.12 -8.24
CA LEU A 223 -6.13 -7.59 -7.06
C LEU A 223 -4.74 -8.02 -7.50
N PHE A 224 -3.72 -7.31 -7.06
CA PHE A 224 -2.34 -7.66 -7.37
C PHE A 224 -1.79 -8.67 -6.38
N PHE A 225 -1.05 -9.66 -6.90
CA PHE A 225 -0.26 -10.58 -6.10
C PHE A 225 1.12 -10.76 -6.71
N GLN A 226 2.12 -10.87 -5.85
CA GLN A 226 3.49 -11.10 -6.24
C GLN A 226 4.03 -12.28 -5.44
N GLU A 227 4.33 -13.38 -6.13
CA GLU A 227 4.80 -14.61 -5.53
C GLU A 227 6.26 -14.86 -5.93
N SER A 228 7.08 -15.16 -4.93
CA SER A 228 8.48 -15.49 -5.11
C SER A 228 8.75 -16.84 -4.44
N PHE A 229 9.35 -17.75 -5.20
CA PHE A 229 9.68 -19.10 -4.74
C PHE A 229 11.19 -19.30 -4.77
N MET A 230 11.77 -19.55 -3.60
CA MET A 230 13.16 -19.96 -3.48
C MET A 230 13.25 -21.48 -3.66
N ILE A 231 13.99 -21.93 -4.67
CA ILE A 231 14.13 -23.35 -5.00
C ILE A 231 15.45 -23.87 -4.45
N ILE A 232 15.37 -25.00 -3.74
CA ILE A 232 16.52 -25.75 -3.24
C ILE A 232 16.51 -27.14 -3.89
N PRO A 233 17.58 -27.56 -4.58
CA PRO A 233 17.62 -28.85 -5.26
C PRO A 233 17.37 -30.02 -4.30
N GLY A 234 16.52 -30.95 -4.72
CA GLY A 234 16.21 -32.16 -3.94
C GLY A 234 15.45 -33.18 -4.78
N ASN A 235 15.29 -34.39 -4.25
CA ASN A 235 14.56 -35.46 -4.96
C ASN A 235 13.06 -35.16 -5.08
N ASP A 236 12.54 -34.30 -4.26
CA ASP A 236 11.11 -33.94 -4.11
C ASP A 236 10.78 -32.47 -4.47
N GLU A 237 11.74 -31.77 -5.13
CA GLU A 237 11.61 -30.32 -5.38
C GLU A 237 10.32 -29.92 -6.09
N LEU A 238 9.87 -30.69 -7.09
CA LEU A 238 8.63 -30.39 -7.80
C LEU A 238 7.38 -30.64 -6.93
N SER A 239 7.39 -31.69 -6.12
CA SER A 239 6.27 -31.98 -5.21
C SER A 239 6.18 -30.93 -4.10
N TRP A 240 7.33 -30.52 -3.58
CA TRP A 240 7.42 -29.45 -2.60
C TRP A 240 6.93 -28.12 -3.20
N LEU A 241 7.42 -27.75 -4.38
CA LEU A 241 7.00 -26.50 -5.03
C LEU A 241 5.50 -26.49 -5.30
N LYS A 242 4.92 -27.61 -5.75
CA LYS A 242 3.47 -27.70 -5.96
C LYS A 242 2.69 -27.46 -4.66
N GLN A 243 3.13 -28.06 -3.56
CA GLN A 243 2.50 -27.87 -2.26
C GLN A 243 2.63 -26.41 -1.78
N GLU A 244 3.79 -25.80 -1.97
CA GLU A 244 4.03 -24.39 -1.62
C GLU A 244 3.13 -23.45 -2.43
N ILE A 245 2.99 -23.70 -3.74
CA ILE A 245 2.08 -22.91 -4.59
C ILE A 245 0.64 -23.02 -4.09
N ASP A 246 0.16 -24.23 -3.81
CA ASP A 246 -1.20 -24.45 -3.35
C ASP A 246 -1.46 -23.73 -2.02
N GLN A 247 -0.52 -23.76 -1.07
CA GLN A 247 -0.59 -23.01 0.19
C GLN A 247 -0.59 -21.49 -0.02
N ARG A 248 0.22 -20.97 -0.96
CA ARG A 248 0.24 -19.54 -1.28
C ARG A 248 -1.08 -19.07 -1.85
N ILE A 249 -1.65 -19.79 -2.81
CA ILE A 249 -2.97 -19.47 -3.38
C ILE A 249 -4.05 -19.50 -2.30
N GLU A 250 -4.04 -20.52 -1.42
CA GLU A 250 -4.98 -20.62 -0.30
C GLU A 250 -4.82 -19.46 0.69
N SER A 251 -3.59 -19.00 0.94
CA SER A 251 -3.31 -17.88 1.85
C SER A 251 -3.83 -16.52 1.36
N TRP A 252 -4.20 -16.38 0.09
CA TRP A 252 -4.84 -15.16 -0.41
C TRP A 252 -6.26 -14.99 0.13
N GLU A 253 -6.87 -16.06 0.64
CA GLU A 253 -8.23 -16.07 1.21
C GLU A 253 -9.28 -15.45 0.27
N LEU A 254 -9.11 -15.62 -1.04
CA LEU A 254 -10.00 -15.08 -2.06
C LEU A 254 -11.19 -16.02 -2.30
N ASP A 255 -12.35 -15.44 -2.53
CA ASP A 255 -13.50 -16.20 -3.01
C ASP A 255 -13.46 -16.39 -4.54
N GLU A 256 -14.30 -17.29 -5.06
CA GLU A 256 -14.35 -17.61 -6.51
C GLU A 256 -14.61 -16.36 -7.38
N SER A 257 -15.36 -15.39 -6.88
CA SER A 257 -15.68 -14.15 -7.61
C SER A 257 -14.49 -13.18 -7.69
N GLU A 258 -13.53 -13.32 -6.79
CA GLU A 258 -12.31 -12.49 -6.72
C GLU A 258 -11.17 -13.03 -7.57
N LEU A 259 -11.08 -14.36 -7.76
CA LEU A 259 -10.00 -15.01 -8.52
C LEU A 259 -9.82 -14.42 -9.94
N GLY A 260 -10.91 -14.09 -10.61
CA GLY A 260 -10.86 -13.48 -11.95
C GLY A 260 -10.26 -12.06 -11.99
N ARG A 261 -10.14 -11.39 -10.84
CA ARG A 261 -9.57 -10.04 -10.70
C ARG A 261 -8.06 -10.04 -10.44
N VAL A 262 -7.49 -11.22 -10.18
CA VAL A 262 -6.07 -11.37 -9.85
C VAL A 262 -5.20 -10.97 -11.05
N ARG A 263 -4.18 -10.16 -10.77
CA ARG A 263 -3.06 -9.87 -11.68
C ARG A 263 -1.78 -10.28 -10.96
N LEU A 264 -1.14 -11.30 -11.48
CA LEU A 264 -0.09 -12.03 -10.78
C LEU A 264 1.28 -11.80 -11.42
N ARG A 265 2.30 -11.61 -10.58
CA ARG A 265 3.70 -11.76 -10.95
C ARG A 265 4.28 -12.94 -10.19
N VAL A 266 4.91 -13.87 -10.91
CA VAL A 266 5.55 -15.05 -10.33
C VAL A 266 7.03 -15.04 -10.66
N ARG A 267 7.86 -15.29 -9.66
CA ARG A 267 9.31 -15.45 -9.81
C ARG A 267 9.78 -16.70 -9.08
N ALA A 268 10.74 -17.39 -9.64
CA ALA A 268 11.49 -18.42 -8.93
C ALA A 268 12.99 -18.12 -9.04
N HIS A 269 13.71 -18.31 -7.95
CA HIS A 269 15.14 -18.04 -7.83
C HIS A 269 15.83 -19.15 -7.02
N GLY A 270 17.17 -19.16 -7.01
CA GLY A 270 17.96 -20.16 -6.30
C GLY A 270 18.52 -21.25 -7.21
N PHE A 271 18.47 -22.51 -6.78
CA PHE A 271 19.07 -23.64 -7.49
C PHE A 271 18.06 -24.75 -7.68
N CYS A 272 18.13 -25.48 -8.80
CA CYS A 272 17.20 -26.57 -9.12
C CYS A 272 17.89 -27.70 -9.89
N ASN A 273 17.27 -28.88 -9.92
CA ASN A 273 17.75 -30.00 -10.75
C ASN A 273 17.35 -29.79 -12.22
N ASP A 274 16.14 -29.29 -12.49
CA ASP A 274 15.61 -29.07 -13.83
C ASP A 274 14.82 -27.77 -13.90
N LYS A 275 15.45 -26.74 -14.47
CA LYS A 275 14.85 -25.41 -14.66
C LYS A 275 13.59 -25.43 -15.53
N GLN A 276 13.55 -26.30 -16.56
CA GLN A 276 12.39 -26.37 -17.45
C GLN A 276 11.19 -26.99 -16.72
N ALA A 277 11.41 -28.04 -15.93
CA ALA A 277 10.36 -28.66 -15.14
C ALA A 277 9.74 -27.69 -14.12
N ILE A 278 10.56 -26.84 -13.48
CA ILE A 278 10.08 -25.77 -12.58
C ILE A 278 9.25 -24.76 -13.37
N ALA A 279 9.74 -24.30 -14.52
CA ALA A 279 9.01 -23.32 -15.35
C ALA A 279 7.66 -23.87 -15.83
N ASP A 280 7.59 -25.12 -16.24
CA ASP A 280 6.38 -25.78 -16.69
C ASP A 280 5.37 -25.94 -15.54
N LEU A 281 5.83 -26.34 -14.36
CA LEU A 281 4.99 -26.43 -13.15
C LEU A 281 4.40 -25.09 -12.74
N LEU A 282 5.21 -24.03 -12.71
CA LEU A 282 4.71 -22.67 -12.41
C LEU A 282 3.68 -22.21 -13.44
N LYS A 283 3.94 -22.45 -14.70
CA LYS A 283 3.02 -22.08 -15.79
C LYS A 283 1.69 -22.85 -15.72
N GLU A 284 1.74 -24.14 -15.39
CA GLU A 284 0.53 -24.96 -15.21
C GLU A 284 -0.25 -24.51 -13.97
N SER A 285 0.42 -24.32 -12.84
CA SER A 285 -0.23 -24.01 -11.56
C SER A 285 -0.86 -22.63 -11.51
N PHE A 286 -0.29 -21.64 -12.22
CA PHE A 286 -0.81 -20.28 -12.28
C PHE A 286 -1.50 -19.94 -13.61
N GLY A 287 -1.75 -20.94 -14.46
CA GLY A 287 -2.28 -20.75 -15.80
C GLY A 287 -3.70 -20.16 -15.87
N ASP A 288 -4.48 -20.30 -14.81
CA ASP A 288 -5.84 -19.77 -14.71
C ASP A 288 -5.89 -18.29 -14.32
N PHE A 289 -4.75 -17.71 -13.88
CA PHE A 289 -4.66 -16.32 -13.49
C PHE A 289 -4.12 -15.43 -14.61
N ALA A 290 -4.60 -14.19 -14.66
CA ALA A 290 -4.01 -13.20 -15.55
C ALA A 290 -2.68 -12.68 -14.98
N HIS A 291 -1.65 -12.74 -15.79
CA HIS A 291 -0.32 -12.26 -15.38
C HIS A 291 -0.20 -10.75 -15.60
N TYR A 292 0.52 -10.09 -14.67
CA TYR A 292 0.81 -8.65 -14.78
C TYR A 292 1.65 -8.36 -16.01
N LYS A 293 1.15 -7.46 -16.88
CA LYS A 293 1.76 -7.12 -18.18
C LYS A 293 2.00 -8.34 -19.08
N ASP A 294 1.12 -9.35 -18.98
CA ASP A 294 1.19 -10.60 -19.75
C ASP A 294 2.54 -11.35 -19.63
N ALA A 295 3.26 -11.13 -18.53
CA ALA A 295 4.55 -11.75 -18.29
C ALA A 295 4.39 -13.21 -17.82
N SER A 296 5.10 -14.15 -18.47
CA SER A 296 5.24 -15.52 -17.97
C SER A 296 5.97 -15.55 -16.62
N PRO A 297 5.81 -16.65 -15.82
CA PRO A 297 6.63 -16.84 -14.63
C PRO A 297 8.12 -16.67 -14.93
N ASP A 298 8.79 -15.84 -14.12
CA ASP A 298 10.20 -15.52 -14.28
C ASP A 298 11.06 -16.55 -13.56
N VAL A 299 11.86 -17.29 -14.30
CA VAL A 299 12.83 -18.27 -13.81
C VAL A 299 14.27 -17.87 -14.15
N SER A 300 14.52 -16.62 -14.53
CA SER A 300 15.85 -16.16 -14.98
C SER A 300 16.93 -16.41 -13.92
N ASP A 301 16.58 -16.20 -12.66
CA ASP A 301 17.47 -16.32 -11.51
C ASP A 301 17.57 -17.75 -10.93
N LEU A 302 17.04 -18.76 -11.64
CA LEU A 302 17.30 -20.17 -11.34
C LEU A 302 18.58 -20.66 -12.02
N SER A 303 19.44 -21.28 -11.23
CA SER A 303 20.64 -21.98 -11.69
C SER A 303 20.49 -23.48 -11.56
N VAL A 304 20.91 -24.24 -12.57
CA VAL A 304 20.86 -25.71 -12.51
C VAL A 304 22.06 -26.23 -11.72
N ASN A 305 21.80 -27.03 -10.68
CA ASN A 305 22.82 -27.71 -9.92
C ASN A 305 22.31 -29.08 -9.42
N ASN A 306 22.84 -30.13 -9.96
CA ASN A 306 22.40 -31.52 -9.69
C ASN A 306 23.13 -32.17 -8.48
N ASN A 307 23.81 -31.39 -7.64
CA ASN A 307 24.48 -31.89 -6.46
C ASN A 307 23.52 -32.02 -5.26
N ASN A 308 22.86 -33.15 -5.16
CA ASN A 308 21.88 -33.39 -4.09
C ASN A 308 22.51 -33.42 -2.68
N GLU A 309 23.81 -33.62 -2.51
CA GLU A 309 24.46 -33.53 -1.19
C GLU A 309 24.45 -32.10 -0.66
N LEU A 310 24.66 -31.12 -1.53
CA LEU A 310 24.56 -29.71 -1.17
C LEU A 310 23.11 -29.31 -0.81
N GLY A 311 22.12 -29.97 -1.41
CA GLY A 311 20.70 -29.74 -1.09
C GLY A 311 20.37 -30.06 0.37
N PHE A 312 20.93 -31.09 0.96
CA PHE A 312 20.75 -31.38 2.39
C PHE A 312 21.38 -30.31 3.28
N ILE A 313 22.54 -29.78 2.88
CA ILE A 313 23.19 -28.67 3.61
C ILE A 313 22.35 -27.41 3.53
N ALA A 314 21.85 -27.10 2.34
CA ALA A 314 21.01 -25.92 2.10
C ALA A 314 19.71 -25.96 2.93
N LYS A 315 18.98 -27.09 2.93
CA LYS A 315 17.76 -27.28 3.77
C LYS A 315 18.06 -27.12 5.26
N ARG A 316 19.19 -27.67 5.73
CA ARG A 316 19.58 -27.48 7.13
C ARG A 316 19.93 -26.04 7.48
N VAL A 317 20.57 -25.32 6.56
CA VAL A 317 20.86 -23.89 6.75
C VAL A 317 19.57 -23.07 6.77
N GLU A 318 18.60 -23.38 5.92
CA GLU A 318 17.26 -22.80 5.93
C GLU A 318 16.57 -22.97 7.28
N GLU A 319 16.56 -24.21 7.83
CA GLU A 319 16.00 -24.50 9.15
C GLU A 319 16.71 -23.71 10.27
N GLU A 320 18.03 -23.59 10.23
CA GLU A 320 18.81 -22.83 11.21
C GLU A 320 18.51 -21.34 11.13
N ILE A 321 18.42 -20.77 9.91
CA ILE A 321 18.06 -19.35 9.68
C ILE A 321 16.65 -19.06 10.19
N ALA A 322 15.68 -19.96 9.90
CA ALA A 322 14.29 -19.80 10.36
C ALA A 322 14.18 -19.82 11.90
N ASN A 323 15.06 -20.56 12.59
CA ASN A 323 15.08 -20.66 14.05
C ASN A 323 15.97 -19.62 14.74
N MET A 324 16.68 -18.76 14.00
CA MET A 324 17.53 -17.73 14.58
C MET A 324 16.70 -16.66 15.33
N ASP A 325 17.14 -16.31 16.55
CA ASP A 325 16.58 -15.19 17.29
C ASP A 325 17.17 -13.87 16.82
N TRP A 326 16.39 -13.17 16.00
CA TRP A 326 16.72 -11.83 15.48
C TRP A 326 16.36 -10.70 16.46
N GLY A 327 15.92 -11.01 17.69
CA GLY A 327 15.37 -10.06 18.67
C GLY A 327 16.27 -8.92 19.08
N SER A 328 17.61 -9.05 18.91
CA SER A 328 18.60 -8.03 19.26
C SER A 328 18.94 -7.04 18.14
N CYS A 329 18.46 -7.26 16.92
CA CYS A 329 18.69 -6.37 15.77
C CYS A 329 17.49 -5.45 15.57
N PRO A 330 17.65 -4.11 15.41
CA PRO A 330 16.57 -3.22 15.05
C PRO A 330 15.88 -3.67 13.76
N LEU A 331 14.55 -3.56 13.68
CA LEU A 331 13.76 -3.97 12.51
C LEU A 331 14.25 -3.31 11.21
N GLU A 332 14.75 -2.08 11.31
CA GLU A 332 15.23 -1.27 10.19
C GLU A 332 16.56 -1.77 9.59
N ASP A 333 17.33 -2.54 10.36
CA ASP A 333 18.66 -3.07 9.97
C ASP A 333 18.62 -4.58 9.68
N ARG A 334 17.45 -5.22 9.74
CA ARG A 334 17.32 -6.66 9.49
C ARG A 334 17.26 -6.92 7.99
N ALA A 335 18.21 -7.69 7.49
CA ALA A 335 18.06 -8.32 6.17
C ALA A 335 16.84 -9.27 6.19
N GLY A 336 16.09 -9.31 5.09
CA GLY A 336 14.97 -10.24 4.95
C GLY A 336 15.46 -11.71 5.00
N HIS A 337 14.58 -12.61 5.47
CA HIS A 337 14.88 -14.05 5.50
C HIS A 337 15.37 -14.54 4.13
N ASP A 338 14.68 -14.17 3.05
CA ASP A 338 15.00 -14.55 1.68
C ASP A 338 16.36 -14.02 1.23
N GLU A 339 16.72 -12.79 1.62
CA GLU A 339 18.01 -12.18 1.29
C GLU A 339 19.17 -12.92 1.96
N ILE A 340 19.00 -13.29 3.23
CA ILE A 340 20.00 -14.07 3.98
C ILE A 340 20.15 -15.46 3.36
N MET A 341 19.02 -16.08 3.00
CA MET A 341 19.01 -17.41 2.41
C MET A 341 19.64 -17.42 1.01
N ASP A 342 19.36 -16.41 0.18
CA ASP A 342 20.02 -16.24 -1.13
C ASP A 342 21.55 -16.18 -1.00
N GLN A 343 22.06 -15.41 -0.04
CA GLN A 343 23.50 -15.33 0.24
C GLN A 343 24.05 -16.67 0.70
N ALA A 344 23.34 -17.38 1.56
CA ALA A 344 23.73 -18.70 2.02
C ALA A 344 23.79 -19.70 0.86
N LEU A 345 22.79 -19.72 -0.02
CA LEU A 345 22.76 -20.59 -1.20
C LEU A 345 23.91 -20.27 -2.18
N GLN A 346 24.21 -18.99 -2.38
CA GLN A 346 25.37 -18.61 -3.19
C GLN A 346 26.69 -19.14 -2.63
N VAL A 347 26.86 -19.15 -1.31
CA VAL A 347 28.05 -19.72 -0.66
C VAL A 347 28.09 -21.25 -0.82
N ILE A 348 26.95 -21.93 -0.58
CA ILE A 348 26.85 -23.40 -0.63
C ILE A 348 27.11 -23.93 -2.05
N TYR A 349 26.48 -23.29 -3.06
CA TYR A 349 26.53 -23.76 -4.44
C TYR A 349 27.60 -23.04 -5.28
N GLY A 350 28.00 -21.83 -4.91
CA GLY A 350 29.03 -21.05 -5.60
C GLY A 350 30.47 -21.45 -5.27
N GLY A 351 30.71 -22.14 -4.14
CA GLY A 351 32.04 -22.61 -3.71
C GLY A 351 32.61 -23.81 -4.46
N GLY A 352 31.90 -24.34 -5.47
CA GLY A 352 32.31 -25.54 -6.23
C GLY A 352 33.10 -25.27 -7.54
N GLY A 353 33.52 -24.02 -7.80
CA GLY A 353 34.24 -23.62 -9.00
C GLY A 353 35.64 -23.12 -8.72
N SER A 354 36.57 -23.99 -8.35
CA SER A 354 38.03 -23.73 -8.40
C SER A 354 38.74 -24.95 -8.96
#